data_c98b2cfe1dbf2b1cd5c5fe261ac15f1e
#
_entry.id   c98b2cfe1dbf2b1cd5c5fe261ac15f1e
#
_cell.length_a   1.000
_cell.length_b   1.000
_cell.length_c   1.000
_cell.angle_alpha   90.00
_cell.angle_beta   90.00
_cell.angle_gamma   90.00
#
_symmetry.space_group_name_H-M   'P 1'
#
loop_
_entity.id
_entity.type
_entity.pdbx_description
1 polymer ?
#
loop_
_entity_poly.entity_id
_entity_poly.type
_entity_poly.pdbx_seq_one_letter_code
_entity_poly.pdbx_strand_id
1 'polypeptide(L)'
;MDRAMQQLVSSWVEAQRNGYRRTLGVAIKDLNKVCGTKLTYSRLSEWRRGKYTPTPKVLSHLLYWVLPWALMKVGIKATEAQLDALEDLIWKVNKTDGERNIELL
;
A
#
# COMPACT_ATOMS: atom_id res chain seq x y z
N MET A 1 15.81 -5.66 -2.14
CA MET A 1 14.39 -5.34 -2.24
C MET A 1 14.16 -4.11 -3.11
N ASP A 2 13.03 -4.08 -3.82
CA ASP A 2 12.69 -2.98 -4.70
C ASP A 2 12.52 -1.67 -3.92
N ARG A 3 13.20 -0.62 -4.40
CA ARG A 3 13.13 0.71 -3.81
C ARG A 3 11.73 1.31 -3.86
N ALA A 4 10.96 0.97 -4.89
CA ALA A 4 9.59 1.44 -5.04
C ALA A 4 8.70 0.93 -3.90
N MET A 5 8.90 -0.30 -3.45
CA MET A 5 8.16 -0.86 -2.32
C MET A 5 8.48 -0.16 -1.01
N GLN A 6 9.76 0.16 -0.79
CA GLN A 6 10.17 0.94 0.38
C GLN A 6 9.51 2.32 0.37
N GLN A 7 9.47 2.97 -0.79
CA GLN A 7 8.83 4.27 -0.94
C GLN A 7 7.33 4.20 -0.72
N LEU A 8 6.68 3.15 -1.20
CA LEU A 8 5.24 2.96 -0.98
C LEU A 8 4.91 2.84 0.51
N VAL A 9 5.67 2.01 1.23
CA VAL A 9 5.47 1.84 2.67
C VAL A 9 5.70 3.16 3.41
N SER A 10 6.78 3.88 3.07
CA SER A 10 7.07 5.18 3.68
C SER A 10 6.00 6.22 3.36
N SER A 11 5.50 6.22 2.13
CA SER A 11 4.42 7.12 1.71
C SER A 11 3.13 6.81 2.46
N TRP A 12 2.86 5.52 2.70
CA TRP A 12 1.68 5.13 3.50
C TRP A 12 1.77 5.68 4.93
N VAL A 13 2.94 5.54 5.56
CA VAL A 13 3.15 6.09 6.91
C VAL A 13 2.93 7.61 6.91
N GLU A 14 3.52 8.30 5.95
CA GLU A 14 3.36 9.76 5.83
C GLU A 14 1.91 10.16 5.57
N ALA A 15 1.22 9.44 4.69
CA ALA A 15 -0.18 9.70 4.38
C ALA A 15 -1.06 9.52 5.62
N GLN A 16 -0.84 8.47 6.40
CA GLN A 16 -1.60 8.24 7.62
C GLN A 16 -1.41 9.37 8.63
N ARG A 17 -0.16 9.78 8.85
CA ARG A 17 0.16 10.78 9.88
C ARG A 17 -0.16 12.21 9.43
N ASN A 18 0.25 12.58 8.23
CA ASN A 18 0.16 13.97 7.75
C ASN A 18 -1.03 14.22 6.84
N GLY A 19 -1.46 13.21 6.08
CA GLY A 19 -2.61 13.34 5.19
C GLY A 19 -3.93 13.14 5.90
N TYR A 20 -4.09 11.98 6.52
CA TYR A 20 -5.34 11.59 7.17
C TYR A 20 -5.36 11.88 8.67
N ARG A 21 -4.25 12.34 9.21
CA ARG A 21 -4.09 12.69 10.63
C ARG A 21 -4.47 11.55 11.57
N ARG A 22 -4.05 10.34 11.22
CA ARG A 22 -4.27 9.14 12.01
C ARG A 22 -2.97 8.75 12.71
N THR A 23 -3.06 8.23 13.91
CA THR A 23 -1.88 7.68 14.59
C THR A 23 -1.44 6.41 13.86
N LEU A 24 -0.15 6.14 13.91
CA LEU A 24 0.39 4.94 13.28
C LEU A 24 -0.17 3.66 13.93
N GLY A 25 -0.41 3.69 15.25
CA GLY A 25 -1.05 2.58 15.95
C GLY A 25 -2.43 2.25 15.42
N VAL A 26 -3.26 3.27 15.18
CA VAL A 26 -4.59 3.09 14.60
C VAL A 26 -4.48 2.55 13.18
N ALA A 27 -3.56 3.08 12.38
CA ALA A 27 -3.36 2.65 10.99
C ALA A 27 -2.93 1.18 10.92
N ILE A 28 -2.01 0.77 11.78
CA ILE A 28 -1.54 -0.62 11.84
C ILE A 28 -2.67 -1.56 12.26
N LYS A 29 -3.44 -1.16 13.28
CA LYS A 29 -4.58 -1.95 13.76
C LYS A 29 -5.61 -2.15 12.66
N ASP A 30 -5.90 -1.10 11.90
CA ASP A 30 -6.85 -1.16 10.78
C ASP A 30 -6.34 -2.07 9.67
N LEU A 31 -5.07 -1.92 9.29
CA LEU A 31 -4.43 -2.78 8.30
C LEU A 31 -4.53 -4.25 8.71
N ASN A 32 -4.21 -4.56 9.95
CA ASN A 32 -4.27 -5.92 10.47
C ASN A 32 -5.68 -6.50 10.40
N LYS A 33 -6.68 -5.68 10.71
CA LYS A 33 -8.07 -6.10 10.66
C LYS A 33 -8.51 -6.41 9.23
N VAL A 34 -8.17 -5.53 8.29
CA VAL A 34 -8.56 -5.67 6.88
C VAL A 34 -7.81 -6.80 6.20
N CYS A 35 -6.51 -6.92 6.46
CA CYS A 35 -5.64 -7.87 5.76
C CYS A 35 -5.48 -9.21 6.48
N GLY A 36 -5.98 -9.33 7.70
CA GLY A 36 -5.82 -10.55 8.50
C GLY A 36 -4.37 -10.80 8.94
N THR A 37 -3.61 -9.73 9.13
CA THR A 37 -2.20 -9.78 9.47
C THR A 37 -1.94 -9.44 10.93
N LYS A 38 -0.67 -9.59 11.35
CA LYS A 38 -0.21 -9.24 12.70
C LYS A 38 0.99 -8.30 12.62
N LEU A 39 0.85 -7.24 11.83
CA LEU A 39 1.90 -6.25 11.67
C LEU A 39 2.18 -5.54 13.00
N THR A 40 3.46 -5.34 13.30
CA THR A 40 3.94 -4.59 14.44
C THR A 40 4.77 -3.39 13.97
N TYR A 41 5.09 -2.48 14.87
CA TYR A 41 6.00 -1.36 14.56
C TYR A 41 7.36 -1.87 14.07
N SER A 42 7.86 -2.91 14.70
CA SER A 42 9.16 -3.51 14.31
C SER A 42 9.12 -4.04 12.88
N ARG A 43 8.05 -4.78 12.53
CA ARG A 43 7.89 -5.32 11.19
C ARG A 43 7.72 -4.21 10.15
N LEU A 44 6.96 -3.17 10.48
CA LEU A 44 6.80 -2.01 9.61
C LEU A 44 8.13 -1.33 9.35
N SER A 45 8.97 -1.18 10.38
CA SER A 45 10.31 -0.63 10.25
C SER A 45 11.17 -1.47 9.31
N GLU A 46 11.05 -2.80 9.38
CA GLU A 46 11.77 -3.72 8.48
C GLU A 46 11.32 -3.54 7.03
N TRP A 47 10.03 -3.35 6.79
CA TRP A 47 9.51 -3.04 5.44
C TRP A 47 10.09 -1.73 4.92
N ARG A 48 10.16 -0.70 5.76
CA ARG A 48 10.69 0.61 5.36
C ARG A 48 12.18 0.55 5.03
N ARG A 49 12.91 -0.37 5.66
CA ARG A 49 14.33 -0.59 5.37
C ARG A 49 14.56 -1.57 4.22
N GLY A 50 13.51 -2.11 3.65
CA GLY A 50 13.62 -3.03 2.54
C GLY A 50 14.01 -4.45 2.93
N LYS A 51 13.88 -4.80 4.19
CA LYS A 51 14.23 -6.13 4.67
C LYS A 51 13.20 -7.19 4.26
N TYR A 52 11.92 -6.82 4.24
CA TYR A 52 10.83 -7.69 3.82
C TYR A 52 9.88 -6.95 2.90
N THR A 53 9.22 -7.69 2.02
CA THR A 53 8.23 -7.15 1.09
C THR A 53 6.82 -7.48 1.58
N PRO A 54 5.90 -6.51 1.66
CA PRO A 54 4.51 -6.79 1.97
C PRO A 54 3.88 -7.72 0.92
N THR A 55 2.90 -8.51 1.34
CA THR A 55 2.14 -9.36 0.41
C THR A 55 1.28 -8.49 -0.53
N PRO A 56 0.83 -9.04 -1.68
CA PRO A 56 -0.04 -8.29 -2.59
C PRO A 56 -1.31 -7.76 -1.93
N LYS A 57 -1.90 -8.49 -1.01
CA LYS A 57 -3.08 -8.05 -0.27
C LYS A 57 -2.80 -6.81 0.57
N VAL A 58 -1.65 -6.79 1.24
CA VAL A 58 -1.22 -5.63 2.02
C VAL A 58 -0.89 -4.46 1.11
N LEU A 59 -0.21 -4.71 -0.01
CA LEU A 59 0.10 -3.67 -1.00
C LEU A 59 -1.16 -2.98 -1.51
N SER A 60 -2.20 -3.75 -1.79
CA SER A 60 -3.49 -3.21 -2.21
C SER A 60 -4.08 -2.27 -1.16
N HIS A 61 -4.00 -2.67 0.11
CA HIS A 61 -4.46 -1.84 1.22
C HIS A 61 -3.66 -0.54 1.34
N LEU A 62 -2.33 -0.62 1.20
CA LEU A 62 -1.48 0.56 1.23
C LEU A 62 -1.83 1.53 0.10
N LEU A 63 -2.03 1.01 -1.10
CA LEU A 63 -2.38 1.81 -2.27
C LEU A 63 -3.73 2.50 -2.11
N TYR A 64 -4.69 1.85 -1.50
CA TYR A 64 -6.00 2.43 -1.23
C TYR A 64 -5.88 3.77 -0.47
N TRP A 65 -4.94 3.85 0.46
CA TRP A 65 -4.70 5.05 1.25
C TRP A 65 -3.76 6.03 0.57
N VAL A 66 -2.74 5.53 -0.13
CA VAL A 66 -1.68 6.37 -0.71
C VAL A 66 -2.13 7.07 -1.98
N LEU A 67 -2.89 6.39 -2.85
CA LEU A 67 -3.26 6.95 -4.16
C LEU A 67 -4.02 8.27 -4.07
N PRO A 68 -5.13 8.38 -3.30
CA PRO A 68 -5.85 9.66 -3.24
C PRO A 68 -4.99 10.78 -2.64
N TRP A 69 -4.19 10.45 -1.65
CA TRP A 69 -3.30 11.43 -1.01
C TRP A 69 -2.21 11.91 -1.97
N ALA A 70 -1.57 10.98 -2.68
CA ALA A 70 -0.52 11.32 -3.64
C ALA A 70 -1.06 12.16 -4.80
N LEU A 71 -2.22 11.81 -5.33
CA LEU A 71 -2.87 12.56 -6.40
C LEU A 71 -3.21 13.98 -5.94
N MET A 72 -3.72 14.12 -4.74
CA MET A 72 -4.07 15.41 -4.17
C MET A 72 -2.84 16.30 -4.01
N LYS A 73 -1.69 15.72 -3.65
CA LYS A 73 -0.43 16.46 -3.50
C LYS A 73 0.07 17.07 -4.82
N VAL A 74 -0.25 16.46 -5.95
CA VAL A 74 0.12 16.98 -7.27
C VAL A 74 -1.04 17.74 -7.93
N GLY A 75 -2.08 18.10 -7.15
CA GLY A 75 -3.18 18.91 -7.64
C GLY A 75 -4.24 18.16 -8.42
N ILE A 76 -4.24 16.83 -8.38
CA ILE A 76 -5.23 16.01 -9.06
C ILE A 76 -6.29 15.57 -8.08
N LYS A 77 -7.53 15.93 -8.34
CA LYS A 77 -8.67 15.51 -7.53
C LYS A 77 -9.41 14.40 -8.29
N ALA A 78 -9.11 13.15 -7.95
CA ALA A 78 -9.74 12.00 -8.57
C ALA A 78 -11.08 11.70 -7.92
N THR A 79 -12.04 11.25 -8.73
CA THR A 79 -13.32 10.75 -8.21
C THR A 79 -13.13 9.37 -7.59
N GLU A 80 -14.07 8.98 -6.76
CA GLU A 80 -14.05 7.65 -6.14
C GLU A 80 -14.02 6.53 -7.20
N ALA A 81 -14.79 6.69 -8.27
CA ALA A 81 -14.80 5.75 -9.38
C ALA A 81 -13.45 5.64 -10.08
N GLN A 82 -12.76 6.78 -10.25
CA GLN A 82 -11.42 6.79 -10.85
C GLN A 82 -10.40 6.10 -9.95
N LEU A 83 -10.47 6.32 -8.65
CA LEU A 83 -9.59 5.67 -7.68
C LEU A 83 -9.81 4.16 -7.65
N ASP A 84 -11.06 3.73 -7.68
CA ASP A 84 -11.41 2.31 -7.73
C ASP A 84 -10.87 1.66 -9.00
N ALA A 85 -11.02 2.34 -10.14
CA ALA A 85 -10.51 1.84 -11.41
C ALA A 85 -8.99 1.70 -11.41
N LEU A 86 -8.28 2.68 -10.82
CA LEU A 86 -6.82 2.62 -10.69
C LEU A 86 -6.39 1.48 -9.78
N GLU A 87 -7.06 1.32 -8.66
CA GLU A 87 -6.77 0.24 -7.72
C GLU A 87 -6.96 -1.12 -8.36
N ASP A 88 -8.08 -1.30 -9.07
CA ASP A 88 -8.36 -2.55 -9.80
C ASP A 88 -7.28 -2.84 -10.84
N LEU A 89 -6.86 -1.81 -11.58
CA LEU A 89 -5.83 -1.97 -12.59
C LEU A 89 -4.49 -2.40 -11.97
N ILE A 90 -4.10 -1.74 -10.89
CA ILE A 90 -2.86 -2.07 -10.17
C ILE A 90 -2.94 -3.48 -9.60
N TRP A 91 -4.08 -3.85 -9.02
CA TRP A 91 -4.30 -5.18 -8.48
C TRP A 91 -4.23 -6.25 -9.57
N LYS A 92 -4.83 -6.02 -10.72
CA LYS A 92 -4.77 -6.94 -11.86
C LYS A 92 -3.36 -7.12 -12.37
N VAL A 93 -2.60 -6.04 -12.48
CA VAL A 93 -1.20 -6.11 -12.92
C VAL A 93 -0.39 -6.97 -11.96
N ASN A 94 -0.50 -6.71 -10.66
CA ASN A 94 0.23 -7.49 -9.64
C ASN A 94 -0.19 -8.96 -9.66
N LYS A 95 -1.47 -9.23 -9.77
CA LYS A 95 -2.01 -10.57 -9.82
C LYS A 95 -1.57 -11.29 -11.10
N THR A 96 -1.65 -10.60 -12.23
CA THR A 96 -1.25 -11.16 -13.53
C THR A 96 0.23 -11.50 -13.53
N ASP A 97 1.06 -10.62 -12.98
CA ASP A 97 2.51 -10.87 -12.87
C ASP A 97 2.78 -12.11 -12.02
N GLY A 98 2.09 -12.26 -10.90
CA GLY A 98 2.18 -13.44 -10.06
C GLY A 98 1.74 -14.71 -10.78
N GLU A 99 0.62 -14.65 -11.46
CA GLU A 99 0.09 -15.76 -12.25
C GLU A 99 1.00 -16.09 -13.43
N ARG A 100 1.53 -15.06 -14.09
CA ARG A 100 2.44 -15.24 -15.22
C ARG A 100 3.70 -15.99 -14.77
N ASN A 101 4.24 -15.64 -13.62
CA ASN A 101 5.42 -16.31 -13.09
C ASN A 101 5.15 -17.77 -12.83
N ILE A 102 3.95 -18.11 -12.37
CA ILE A 102 3.52 -19.48 -12.14
C ILE A 102 3.32 -20.22 -13.48
N GLU A 103 2.67 -19.59 -14.42
CA GLU A 103 2.35 -20.19 -15.73
C GLU A 103 3.59 -20.41 -16.61
N LEU A 104 4.52 -19.47 -16.56
CA LEU A 104 5.75 -19.54 -17.36
C LEU A 104 6.75 -20.54 -16.77
N LEU A 105 6.57 -20.91 -15.55
CA LEU A 105 7.40 -21.91 -14.89
C LEU A 105 6.90 -23.32 -15.21
#